data_51b06264139677188615c0fee09b7b2c
#
_entry.id   51b06264139677188615c0fee09b7b2c
#
_cell.length_a   1.000
_cell.length_b   1.000
_cell.length_c   1.000
_cell.angle_alpha   90.00
_cell.angle_beta   90.00
_cell.angle_gamma   90.00
#
_symmetry.space_group_name_H-M   'P 1'
#
loop_
_entity.id
_entity.type
_entity.pdbx_description
1 polymer ?
#
loop_
_entity_poly.entity_id
_entity_poly.type
_entity_poly.pdbx_seq_one_letter_code
_entity_poly.pdbx_strand_id
1 'polypeptide(L)'
;YFNFKMFPFSIAKKLPVFFYGSVKFTSLKGEIKIKTPIKSGMVGFGQPYEMTTRYRGIAELFLEGKIIINGHTQFGKDCFVYVKKDAQLQMGHMASLASLGKIICTHSITLGTWARIGSESQLMDTNFHQMIDTKNNEKIHSTNTITIGNYNFISNRVSIMSNTSTPDFCTIASNSLTNKNYTSLGKNTLIGGLPAKLLKENISRDWEG
;
A
#
# COMPACT_ATOMS: atom_id res chain seq x y z
N TYR A 1 20.49 6.46 -11.43
CA TYR A 1 20.04 7.76 -10.92
C TYR A 1 19.32 7.62 -9.58
N PHE A 2 18.16 6.94 -9.49
CA PHE A 2 17.30 6.92 -8.31
C PHE A 2 18.00 6.50 -7.01
N ASN A 3 18.70 5.35 -7.02
CA ASN A 3 19.40 4.89 -5.82
C ASN A 3 20.41 5.91 -5.29
N PHE A 4 21.18 6.55 -6.20
CA PHE A 4 22.16 7.57 -5.81
C PHE A 4 21.53 8.93 -5.44
N LYS A 5 20.31 9.18 -5.87
CA LYS A 5 19.53 10.36 -5.44
C LYS A 5 18.95 10.19 -4.05
N MET A 6 18.46 8.98 -3.74
CA MET A 6 17.64 8.73 -2.55
C MET A 6 18.42 8.16 -1.36
N PHE A 7 19.62 7.62 -1.58
CA PHE A 7 20.40 6.98 -0.54
C PHE A 7 21.85 7.47 -0.48
N PRO A 8 22.49 7.43 0.72
CA PRO A 8 23.92 7.60 0.84
C PRO A 8 24.68 6.58 -0.03
N PHE A 9 25.89 6.93 -0.50
CA PHE A 9 26.68 6.10 -1.40
C PHE A 9 26.86 4.66 -0.88
N SER A 10 27.06 4.45 0.42
CA SER A 10 27.23 3.14 1.06
C SER A 10 26.02 2.20 0.84
N ILE A 11 24.82 2.76 0.72
CA ILE A 11 23.58 2.04 0.40
C ILE A 11 23.35 2.02 -1.12
N ALA A 12 23.48 3.17 -1.77
CA ALA A 12 23.19 3.35 -3.20
C ALA A 12 23.97 2.37 -4.08
N LYS A 13 25.26 2.13 -3.79
CA LYS A 13 26.11 1.19 -4.52
C LYS A 13 25.62 -0.26 -4.50
N LYS A 14 24.76 -0.62 -3.52
CA LYS A 14 24.14 -1.94 -3.44
C LYS A 14 22.86 -2.06 -4.27
N LEU A 15 22.42 -0.96 -4.91
CA LEU A 15 21.25 -0.90 -5.79
C LEU A 15 20.00 -1.54 -5.19
N PRO A 16 19.51 -1.07 -4.01
CA PRO A 16 18.38 -1.70 -3.34
C PRO A 16 17.07 -1.62 -4.12
N VAL A 17 16.87 -0.61 -4.99
CA VAL A 17 15.64 -0.42 -5.74
C VAL A 17 15.87 -0.71 -7.22
N PHE A 18 15.07 -1.61 -7.77
CA PHE A 18 15.03 -1.89 -9.22
C PHE A 18 13.73 -1.37 -9.81
N PHE A 19 13.84 -0.86 -11.04
CA PHE A 19 12.71 -0.35 -11.82
C PHE A 19 12.48 -1.23 -13.04
N TYR A 20 11.21 -1.49 -13.32
CA TYR A 20 10.76 -2.33 -14.42
C TYR A 20 9.80 -1.53 -15.31
N GLY A 21 10.04 -1.54 -16.61
CA GLY A 21 9.21 -0.79 -17.56
C GLY A 21 9.36 0.73 -17.45
N SER A 22 8.31 1.44 -17.87
CA SER A 22 8.28 2.91 -17.85
C SER A 22 7.94 3.41 -16.45
N VAL A 23 8.79 4.29 -15.92
CA VAL A 23 8.61 4.89 -14.59
C VAL A 23 8.69 6.41 -14.69
N LYS A 24 7.78 7.10 -14.00
CA LYS A 24 7.76 8.56 -13.86
C LYS A 24 8.01 8.95 -12.40
N PHE A 25 8.96 9.84 -12.18
CA PHE A 25 9.20 10.48 -10.89
C PHE A 25 8.66 11.90 -10.93
N THR A 26 7.48 12.11 -10.35
CA THR A 26 6.85 13.43 -10.29
C THR A 26 7.45 14.28 -9.18
N SER A 27 7.82 13.67 -8.04
CA SER A 27 8.61 14.32 -6.99
C SER A 27 9.49 13.27 -6.29
N LEU A 28 10.73 13.65 -5.94
CA LEU A 28 11.69 12.87 -5.13
C LEU A 28 12.30 13.76 -4.04
N LYS A 29 11.48 14.58 -3.37
CA LYS A 29 11.92 15.48 -2.28
C LYS A 29 11.86 14.81 -0.91
N GLY A 30 11.15 13.70 -0.78
CA GLY A 30 11.02 12.96 0.47
C GLY A 30 12.19 12.01 0.75
N GLU A 31 11.99 11.09 1.68
CA GLU A 31 13.01 10.12 2.07
C GLU A 31 12.52 8.66 1.98
N ILE A 32 13.46 7.74 1.78
CA ILE A 32 13.23 6.30 1.91
C ILE A 32 14.17 5.75 2.97
N LYS A 33 13.61 5.08 3.98
CA LYS A 33 14.37 4.38 5.02
C LYS A 33 14.18 2.87 4.90
N ILE A 34 15.29 2.15 4.70
CA ILE A 34 15.30 0.67 4.73
C ILE A 34 15.78 0.25 6.11
N LYS A 35 14.95 -0.52 6.84
CA LYS A 35 15.15 -0.93 8.23
C LYS A 35 15.83 -2.30 8.38
N THR A 36 16.16 -2.96 7.28
CA THR A 36 16.75 -4.30 7.24
C THR A 36 18.08 -4.26 6.48
N PRO A 37 18.91 -5.30 6.58
CA PRO A 37 20.13 -5.40 5.77
C PRO A 37 19.84 -5.19 4.29
N ILE A 38 20.64 -4.34 3.65
CA ILE A 38 20.44 -3.95 2.25
C ILE A 38 20.84 -5.09 1.32
N LYS A 39 19.89 -5.53 0.49
CA LYS A 39 20.09 -6.47 -0.60
C LYS A 39 19.79 -5.78 -1.94
N SER A 40 20.52 -6.19 -2.98
CA SER A 40 20.28 -5.70 -4.34
C SER A 40 18.87 -6.09 -4.80
N GLY A 41 18.13 -5.14 -5.40
CA GLY A 41 16.79 -5.39 -5.94
C GLY A 41 15.73 -5.78 -4.90
N MET A 42 15.95 -5.48 -3.60
CA MET A 42 14.98 -5.83 -2.56
C MET A 42 13.67 -5.04 -2.66
N VAL A 43 13.66 -3.95 -3.41
CA VAL A 43 12.47 -3.18 -3.74
C VAL A 43 12.29 -3.19 -5.25
N GLY A 44 11.21 -3.79 -5.73
CA GLY A 44 10.80 -3.76 -7.14
C GLY A 44 9.75 -2.69 -7.37
N PHE A 45 9.93 -1.81 -8.36
CA PHE A 45 8.97 -0.78 -8.73
C PHE A 45 8.59 -0.88 -10.21
N GLY A 46 7.29 -0.97 -10.51
CA GLY A 46 6.79 -1.21 -11.85
C GLY A 46 6.88 -2.69 -12.29
N GLN A 47 7.01 -3.61 -11.34
CA GLN A 47 7.31 -5.02 -11.60
C GLN A 47 6.09 -5.77 -12.18
N PRO A 48 6.22 -6.39 -13.37
CA PRO A 48 5.19 -7.27 -13.91
C PRO A 48 5.29 -8.64 -13.22
N TYR A 49 4.30 -9.01 -12.42
CA TYR A 49 4.23 -10.35 -11.82
C TYR A 49 2.83 -10.98 -11.91
N GLU A 50 2.01 -10.42 -12.76
CA GLU A 50 0.68 -10.91 -13.08
C GLU A 50 0.62 -11.47 -14.50
N MET A 51 -0.34 -12.33 -14.73
CA MET A 51 -0.51 -13.00 -16.04
C MET A 51 -0.87 -12.03 -17.19
N THR A 52 -1.40 -10.84 -16.86
CA THR A 52 -1.78 -9.84 -17.85
C THR A 52 -0.62 -8.90 -18.19
N THR A 53 -0.09 -9.05 -19.40
CA THR A 53 1.00 -8.21 -19.91
C THR A 53 0.52 -7.06 -20.81
N ARG A 54 -0.79 -6.85 -20.93
CA ARG A 54 -1.40 -5.95 -21.94
C ARG A 54 -1.21 -4.47 -21.64
N TYR A 55 -1.08 -4.09 -20.35
CA TYR A 55 -0.95 -2.71 -19.97
C TYR A 55 0.47 -2.20 -20.24
N ARG A 56 0.56 -1.04 -20.89
CA ARG A 56 1.82 -0.33 -21.20
C ARG A 56 1.80 1.06 -20.57
N GLY A 57 1.25 1.16 -19.38
CA GLY A 57 1.20 2.41 -18.63
C GLY A 57 2.55 2.77 -18.01
N ILE A 58 2.50 3.75 -17.14
CA ILE A 58 3.65 4.30 -16.45
C ILE A 58 3.45 4.11 -14.95
N ALA A 59 4.38 3.43 -14.29
CA ALA A 59 4.42 3.41 -12.83
C ALA A 59 4.91 4.78 -12.34
N GLU A 60 4.11 5.45 -11.50
CA GLU A 60 4.39 6.82 -11.07
C GLU A 60 4.68 6.89 -9.57
N LEU A 61 5.72 7.62 -9.21
CA LEU A 61 6.09 7.92 -7.83
C LEU A 61 6.10 9.42 -7.58
N PHE A 62 5.24 9.87 -6.65
CA PHE A 62 5.32 11.17 -6.01
C PHE A 62 5.73 10.96 -4.54
N LEU A 63 6.93 11.39 -4.18
CA LEU A 63 7.47 11.23 -2.84
C LEU A 63 7.96 12.57 -2.30
N GLU A 64 7.22 13.11 -1.35
CA GLU A 64 7.63 14.29 -0.55
C GLU A 64 7.65 14.00 0.95
N GLY A 65 6.98 12.94 1.40
CA GLY A 65 7.01 12.43 2.75
C GLY A 65 8.05 11.33 2.93
N LYS A 66 7.67 10.28 3.65
CA LYS A 66 8.56 9.19 4.04
C LYS A 66 8.03 7.82 3.65
N ILE A 67 8.88 6.99 3.03
CA ILE A 67 8.63 5.57 2.85
C ILE A 67 9.57 4.78 3.76
N ILE A 68 9.01 3.87 4.58
CA ILE A 68 9.76 2.94 5.43
C ILE A 68 9.63 1.54 4.84
N ILE A 69 10.76 0.90 4.57
CA ILE A 69 10.84 -0.44 4.00
C ILE A 69 11.39 -1.41 5.05
N ASN A 70 10.60 -2.40 5.44
CA ASN A 70 10.96 -3.41 6.43
C ASN A 70 11.35 -4.76 5.81
N GLY A 71 11.87 -4.76 4.58
CA GLY A 71 12.33 -5.97 3.91
C GLY A 71 12.08 -5.94 2.40
N HIS A 72 11.89 -7.09 1.78
CA HIS A 72 11.52 -7.15 0.37
C HIS A 72 10.13 -6.58 0.14
N THR A 73 9.96 -5.71 -0.85
CA THR A 73 8.68 -5.12 -1.22
C THR A 73 8.55 -4.97 -2.73
N GLN A 74 7.31 -5.00 -3.22
CA GLN A 74 7.02 -4.91 -4.64
C GLN A 74 5.89 -3.92 -4.91
N PHE A 75 6.12 -3.06 -5.89
CA PHE A 75 5.10 -2.20 -6.49
C PHE A 75 4.90 -2.66 -7.93
N GLY A 76 3.68 -3.02 -8.26
CA GLY A 76 3.33 -3.60 -9.54
C GLY A 76 3.41 -2.62 -10.70
N LYS A 77 3.25 -3.16 -11.90
CA LYS A 77 3.24 -2.41 -13.14
C LYS A 77 2.11 -1.38 -13.13
N ASP A 78 2.36 -0.22 -13.72
CA ASP A 78 1.37 0.86 -13.89
C ASP A 78 0.75 1.34 -12.55
N CYS A 79 1.48 1.18 -11.45
CA CYS A 79 1.03 1.63 -10.13
C CYS A 79 1.21 3.14 -9.95
N PHE A 80 0.41 3.72 -9.06
CA PHE A 80 0.55 5.10 -8.62
C PHE A 80 0.82 5.14 -7.11
N VAL A 81 1.98 5.69 -6.72
CA VAL A 81 2.36 5.84 -5.32
C VAL A 81 2.56 7.32 -5.02
N TYR A 82 1.69 7.87 -4.20
CA TYR A 82 1.72 9.25 -3.76
C TYR A 82 1.93 9.30 -2.24
N VAL A 83 3.02 9.94 -1.81
CA VAL A 83 3.31 10.15 -0.39
C VAL A 83 3.55 11.64 -0.17
N LYS A 84 2.53 12.32 0.39
CA LYS A 84 2.53 13.75 0.65
C LYS A 84 3.60 14.13 1.66
N LYS A 85 4.04 15.38 1.65
CA LYS A 85 4.89 15.97 2.70
C LYS A 85 4.30 15.67 4.09
N ASP A 86 5.15 15.30 5.02
CA ASP A 86 4.85 14.92 6.41
C ASP A 86 4.03 13.60 6.55
N ALA A 87 3.69 12.94 5.44
CA ALA A 87 3.04 11.64 5.45
C ALA A 87 4.04 10.47 5.54
N GLN A 88 3.58 9.32 6.04
CA GLN A 88 4.40 8.11 6.16
C GLN A 88 3.72 6.89 5.57
N LEU A 89 4.36 6.27 4.57
CA LEU A 89 4.03 4.95 4.06
C LEU A 89 5.00 3.92 4.63
N GLN A 90 4.50 2.91 5.33
CA GLN A 90 5.30 1.80 5.82
C GLN A 90 4.95 0.51 5.09
N MET A 91 5.98 -0.17 4.57
CA MET A 91 5.86 -1.44 3.86
C MET A 91 6.54 -2.55 4.68
N GLY A 92 5.77 -3.54 5.11
CA GLY A 92 6.26 -4.74 5.78
C GLY A 92 7.08 -5.64 4.86
N HIS A 93 7.78 -6.62 5.42
CA HIS A 93 8.49 -7.61 4.63
C HIS A 93 7.52 -8.38 3.72
N MET A 94 7.88 -8.54 2.45
CA MET A 94 7.04 -9.18 1.43
C MET A 94 5.68 -8.50 1.19
N ALA A 95 5.47 -7.28 1.68
CA ALA A 95 4.30 -6.50 1.30
C ALA A 95 4.33 -6.12 -0.18
N SER A 96 3.19 -6.14 -0.85
CA SER A 96 3.13 -5.82 -2.27
C SER A 96 1.85 -5.08 -2.65
N LEU A 97 1.99 -4.18 -3.61
CA LEU A 97 0.90 -3.56 -4.35
C LEU A 97 0.93 -4.12 -5.78
N ALA A 98 -0.13 -4.77 -6.22
CA ALA A 98 -0.19 -5.33 -7.56
C ALA A 98 -0.39 -4.27 -8.66
N SER A 99 -0.46 -4.70 -9.92
CA SER A 99 -0.56 -3.81 -11.08
C SER A 99 -1.80 -2.93 -11.05
N LEU A 100 -1.68 -1.71 -11.60
CA LEU A 100 -2.73 -0.69 -11.59
C LEU A 100 -3.18 -0.29 -10.17
N GLY A 101 -2.46 -0.71 -9.15
CA GLY A 101 -2.73 -0.37 -7.77
C GLY A 101 -2.39 1.09 -7.46
N LYS A 102 -3.11 1.68 -6.50
CA LYS A 102 -2.88 3.06 -6.07
C LYS A 102 -2.66 3.12 -4.56
N ILE A 103 -1.63 3.84 -4.15
CA ILE A 103 -1.44 4.28 -2.77
C ILE A 103 -1.43 5.79 -2.75
N ILE A 104 -2.39 6.38 -2.04
CA ILE A 104 -2.48 7.82 -1.81
C ILE A 104 -2.36 8.02 -0.30
N CYS A 105 -1.15 8.35 0.13
CA CYS A 105 -0.78 8.54 1.54
C CYS A 105 -0.59 10.02 1.82
N THR A 106 -1.52 10.61 2.56
CA THR A 106 -1.47 12.02 2.97
C THR A 106 -1.22 12.18 4.46
N HIS A 107 -1.33 11.10 5.23
CA HIS A 107 -1.07 11.04 6.66
C HIS A 107 -0.27 9.78 7.01
N SER A 108 -0.91 8.60 7.07
CA SER A 108 -0.21 7.37 7.45
C SER A 108 -0.88 6.11 6.90
N ILE A 109 -0.11 5.32 6.15
CA ILE A 109 -0.51 4.00 5.66
C ILE A 109 0.55 2.98 6.09
N THR A 110 0.12 1.92 6.77
CA THR A 110 0.98 0.80 7.16
C THR A 110 0.48 -0.49 6.56
N LEU A 111 1.35 -1.18 5.83
CA LEU A 111 1.15 -2.54 5.36
C LEU A 111 2.01 -3.49 6.20
N GLY A 112 1.40 -4.50 6.79
CA GLY A 112 2.09 -5.53 7.57
C GLY A 112 2.97 -6.45 6.72
N THR A 113 3.67 -7.35 7.37
CA THR A 113 4.44 -8.42 6.72
C THR A 113 3.49 -9.31 5.91
N TRP A 114 3.87 -9.61 4.65
CA TRP A 114 3.04 -10.40 3.72
C TRP A 114 1.65 -9.80 3.45
N ALA A 115 1.47 -8.49 3.58
CA ALA A 115 0.25 -7.83 3.11
C ALA A 115 0.26 -7.75 1.58
N ARG A 116 -0.59 -8.53 0.91
CA ARG A 116 -0.66 -8.65 -0.55
C ARG A 116 -1.90 -7.91 -1.07
N ILE A 117 -1.68 -6.81 -1.75
CA ILE A 117 -2.75 -5.99 -2.32
C ILE A 117 -2.92 -6.35 -3.79
N GLY A 118 -4.11 -6.84 -4.15
CA GLY A 118 -4.44 -7.25 -5.51
C GLY A 118 -4.54 -6.11 -6.52
N SER A 119 -4.62 -6.48 -7.79
CA SER A 119 -4.64 -5.53 -8.92
C SER A 119 -5.82 -4.59 -8.87
N GLU A 120 -5.64 -3.38 -9.43
CA GLU A 120 -6.67 -2.36 -9.53
C GLU A 120 -7.23 -1.89 -8.16
N SER A 121 -6.58 -2.29 -7.06
CA SER A 121 -6.97 -1.86 -5.71
C SER A 121 -6.38 -0.50 -5.37
N GLN A 122 -7.05 0.21 -4.46
CA GLN A 122 -6.59 1.51 -4.00
C GLN A 122 -6.59 1.60 -2.48
N LEU A 123 -5.54 2.23 -1.94
CA LEU A 123 -5.45 2.64 -0.54
C LEU A 123 -5.42 4.17 -0.51
N MET A 124 -6.36 4.77 0.21
CA MET A 124 -6.46 6.21 0.27
C MET A 124 -6.84 6.64 1.69
N ASP A 125 -5.91 7.27 2.39
CA ASP A 125 -6.08 7.71 3.78
C ASP A 125 -6.76 9.08 3.91
N THR A 126 -7.28 9.61 2.81
CA THR A 126 -7.92 10.93 2.74
C THR A 126 -9.10 10.93 1.77
N ASN A 127 -10.03 11.85 1.95
CA ASN A 127 -11.03 12.21 0.94
C ASN A 127 -10.69 13.51 0.20
N PHE A 128 -9.52 14.11 0.47
CA PHE A 128 -9.00 15.39 -0.05
C PHE A 128 -9.84 16.62 0.28
N HIS A 129 -11.12 16.47 0.47
CA HIS A 129 -12.04 17.57 0.68
C HIS A 129 -12.45 17.67 2.14
N GLN A 130 -12.47 18.91 2.65
CA GLN A 130 -12.97 19.18 3.98
C GLN A 130 -14.49 18.99 4.01
N MET A 131 -14.95 18.01 4.75
CA MET A 131 -16.39 17.80 5.01
C MET A 131 -16.81 18.56 6.26
N ILE A 132 -18.06 18.94 6.32
CA ILE A 132 -18.68 19.66 7.43
C ILE A 132 -19.93 18.87 7.87
N ASP A 133 -20.05 18.61 9.16
CA ASP A 133 -21.30 18.17 9.75
C ASP A 133 -22.30 19.35 9.75
N THR A 134 -23.35 19.22 8.97
CA THR A 134 -24.32 20.31 8.78
C THR A 134 -25.26 20.52 9.97
N LYS A 135 -25.25 19.63 10.98
CA LYS A 135 -26.06 19.80 12.19
C LYS A 135 -25.42 20.78 13.17
N ASN A 136 -24.11 20.70 13.33
CA ASN A 136 -23.35 21.50 14.29
C ASN A 136 -22.30 22.42 13.63
N ASN A 137 -22.21 22.39 12.30
CA ASN A 137 -21.24 23.14 11.50
C ASN A 137 -19.78 22.83 11.84
N GLU A 138 -19.50 21.62 12.35
CA GLU A 138 -18.15 21.18 12.70
C GLU A 138 -17.43 20.55 11.49
N LYS A 139 -16.12 20.81 11.40
CA LYS A 139 -15.28 20.20 10.38
C LYS A 139 -14.98 18.74 10.73
N ILE A 140 -15.27 17.82 9.80
CA ILE A 140 -14.94 16.41 9.92
C ILE A 140 -13.51 16.22 9.45
N HIS A 141 -12.68 15.45 10.19
CA HIS A 141 -11.32 15.14 9.76
C HIS A 141 -11.30 14.48 8.37
N SER A 142 -10.56 15.07 7.45
CA SER A 142 -10.45 14.59 6.06
C SER A 142 -9.45 13.45 5.89
N THR A 143 -8.59 13.21 6.88
CA THR A 143 -7.51 12.21 6.84
C THR A 143 -7.53 11.35 8.10
N ASN A 144 -7.20 10.07 7.95
CA ASN A 144 -6.98 9.16 9.08
C ASN A 144 -6.11 7.98 8.64
N THR A 145 -5.60 7.20 9.60
CA THR A 145 -4.68 6.11 9.32
C THR A 145 -5.35 4.94 8.57
N ILE A 146 -4.51 4.21 7.80
CA ILE A 146 -4.81 2.87 7.29
C ILE A 146 -3.77 1.92 7.86
N THR A 147 -4.22 0.81 8.46
CA THR A 147 -3.34 -0.24 9.00
C THR A 147 -3.81 -1.60 8.51
N ILE A 148 -3.04 -2.22 7.63
CA ILE A 148 -3.28 -3.57 7.16
C ILE A 148 -2.39 -4.53 7.96
N GLY A 149 -3.02 -5.51 8.60
CA GLY A 149 -2.34 -6.52 9.43
C GLY A 149 -1.37 -7.40 8.64
N ASN A 150 -0.66 -8.28 9.35
CA ASN A 150 0.24 -9.24 8.73
C ASN A 150 -0.55 -10.35 8.01
N TYR A 151 0.07 -10.93 6.96
CA TYR A 151 -0.52 -12.04 6.20
C TYR A 151 -1.95 -11.73 5.74
N ASN A 152 -2.16 -10.50 5.26
CA ASN A 152 -3.44 -10.10 4.67
C ASN A 152 -3.44 -10.35 3.17
N PHE A 153 -4.49 -10.99 2.67
CA PHE A 153 -4.74 -11.15 1.25
C PHE A 153 -5.91 -10.29 0.82
N ILE A 154 -5.60 -9.22 0.11
CA ILE A 154 -6.59 -8.30 -0.45
C ILE A 154 -6.76 -8.65 -1.93
N SER A 155 -7.96 -9.06 -2.32
CA SER A 155 -8.26 -9.42 -3.70
C SER A 155 -8.26 -8.20 -4.63
N ASN A 156 -8.66 -8.38 -5.88
CA ASN A 156 -8.61 -7.30 -6.88
C ASN A 156 -9.73 -6.27 -6.70
N ARG A 157 -9.48 -5.03 -7.12
CA ARG A 157 -10.47 -3.93 -7.15
C ARG A 157 -11.07 -3.63 -5.78
N VAL A 158 -10.24 -3.67 -4.74
CA VAL A 158 -10.66 -3.31 -3.38
C VAL A 158 -10.35 -1.84 -3.13
N SER A 159 -11.32 -1.10 -2.57
CA SER A 159 -11.12 0.26 -2.08
C SER A 159 -10.90 0.24 -0.57
N ILE A 160 -9.68 0.59 -0.15
CA ILE A 160 -9.28 0.67 1.27
C ILE A 160 -9.20 2.15 1.63
N MET A 161 -10.19 2.60 2.39
CA MET A 161 -10.33 4.02 2.72
C MET A 161 -9.81 4.31 4.14
N SER A 162 -9.70 5.59 4.46
CA SER A 162 -9.29 6.06 5.79
C SER A 162 -10.07 5.36 6.91
N ASN A 163 -9.47 5.25 8.09
CA ASN A 163 -9.97 4.49 9.26
C ASN A 163 -9.94 2.95 9.10
N THR A 164 -9.47 2.41 7.98
CA THR A 164 -9.37 0.97 7.84
C THR A 164 -8.23 0.42 8.70
N SER A 165 -8.58 -0.53 9.59
CA SER A 165 -7.62 -1.39 10.27
C SER A 165 -8.07 -2.84 10.16
N THR A 166 -7.17 -3.75 9.75
CA THR A 166 -7.48 -5.17 9.62
C THR A 166 -6.69 -6.00 10.62
N PRO A 167 -7.25 -7.11 11.12
CA PRO A 167 -6.46 -8.07 11.91
C PRO A 167 -5.45 -8.80 11.04
N ASP A 168 -4.52 -9.54 11.67
CA ASP A 168 -3.65 -10.46 10.96
C ASP A 168 -4.45 -11.60 10.29
N PHE A 169 -3.93 -12.14 9.19
CA PHE A 169 -4.56 -13.23 8.41
C PHE A 169 -5.98 -12.90 7.93
N CYS A 170 -6.24 -11.64 7.62
CA CYS A 170 -7.51 -11.21 7.05
C CYS A 170 -7.49 -11.31 5.53
N THR A 171 -8.55 -11.84 4.95
CA THR A 171 -8.80 -11.84 3.51
C THR A 171 -9.89 -10.83 3.20
N ILE A 172 -9.70 -10.00 2.17
CA ILE A 172 -10.71 -9.07 1.66
C ILE A 172 -11.13 -9.51 0.27
N ALA A 173 -12.43 -9.77 0.09
CA ALA A 173 -12.99 -10.20 -1.19
C ALA A 173 -12.90 -9.10 -2.25
N SER A 174 -12.88 -9.49 -3.53
CA SER A 174 -12.85 -8.55 -4.66
C SER A 174 -14.03 -7.58 -4.65
N ASN A 175 -13.83 -6.38 -5.23
CA ASN A 175 -14.84 -5.33 -5.34
C ASN A 175 -15.42 -4.89 -3.99
N SER A 176 -14.62 -4.91 -2.93
CA SER A 176 -15.05 -4.52 -1.58
C SER A 176 -14.60 -3.11 -1.21
N LEU A 177 -15.33 -2.49 -0.30
CA LEU A 177 -15.00 -1.21 0.32
C LEU A 177 -14.76 -1.40 1.82
N THR A 178 -13.56 -1.09 2.31
CA THR A 178 -13.24 -1.03 3.73
C THR A 178 -13.04 0.42 4.17
N ASN A 179 -13.64 0.80 5.30
CA ASN A 179 -13.64 2.19 5.79
C ASN A 179 -13.77 2.28 7.32
N LYS A 180 -13.46 1.21 8.05
CA LYS A 180 -13.53 1.17 9.52
C LYS A 180 -12.52 0.21 10.10
N ASN A 181 -12.47 0.14 11.43
CA ASN A 181 -11.65 -0.83 12.16
C ASN A 181 -12.34 -2.21 12.18
N TYR A 182 -11.66 -3.22 11.65
CA TYR A 182 -12.08 -4.64 11.61
C TYR A 182 -11.30 -5.53 12.58
N THR A 183 -10.39 -4.98 13.38
CA THR A 183 -9.50 -5.78 14.26
C THR A 183 -10.26 -6.62 15.29
N SER A 184 -11.44 -6.18 15.70
CA SER A 184 -12.33 -6.92 16.62
C SER A 184 -12.86 -8.23 16.05
N LEU A 185 -12.79 -8.44 14.73
CA LEU A 185 -13.20 -9.70 14.09
C LEU A 185 -12.22 -10.84 14.36
N GLY A 186 -10.99 -10.53 14.83
CA GLY A 186 -9.97 -11.55 15.06
C GLY A 186 -9.28 -12.03 13.78
N LYS A 187 -8.35 -12.97 13.94
CA LYS A 187 -7.56 -13.56 12.85
C LYS A 187 -8.39 -14.55 12.01
N ASN A 188 -7.87 -14.87 10.81
CA ASN A 188 -8.43 -15.88 9.90
C ASN A 188 -9.87 -15.57 9.50
N THR A 189 -10.11 -14.33 9.07
CA THR A 189 -11.43 -13.85 8.66
C THR A 189 -11.46 -13.45 7.20
N LEU A 190 -12.59 -13.72 6.54
CA LEU A 190 -12.94 -13.18 5.23
C LEU A 190 -13.97 -12.08 5.42
N ILE A 191 -13.64 -10.90 4.91
CA ILE A 191 -14.57 -9.76 4.85
C ILE A 191 -14.81 -9.37 3.40
N GLY A 192 -15.96 -8.74 3.12
CA GLY A 192 -16.28 -8.29 1.78
C GLY A 192 -17.58 -7.53 1.68
N GLY A 193 -17.80 -6.88 0.54
CA GLY A 193 -18.98 -6.09 0.25
C GLY A 193 -18.76 -4.57 0.29
N LEU A 194 -19.83 -3.79 0.10
CA LEU A 194 -19.84 -2.33 -0.03
C LEU A 194 -20.89 -1.74 0.94
N PRO A 195 -20.52 -1.37 2.19
CA PRO A 195 -19.22 -1.56 2.85
C PRO A 195 -18.96 -3.00 3.28
N ALA A 196 -17.68 -3.33 3.48
CA ALA A 196 -17.27 -4.68 3.84
C ALA A 196 -17.82 -5.10 5.21
N LYS A 197 -18.26 -6.37 5.28
CA LYS A 197 -18.75 -7.06 6.48
C LYS A 197 -18.07 -8.42 6.60
N LEU A 198 -18.14 -9.03 7.78
CA LEU A 198 -17.70 -10.41 7.97
C LEU A 198 -18.53 -11.35 7.06
N LEU A 199 -17.84 -12.15 6.25
CA LEU A 199 -18.45 -13.16 5.39
C LEU A 199 -18.19 -14.58 5.92
N LYS A 200 -16.99 -14.81 6.46
CA LYS A 200 -16.61 -16.13 6.97
C LYS A 200 -15.50 -16.00 8.03
N GLU A 201 -15.56 -16.85 9.03
CA GLU A 201 -14.53 -17.04 10.04
C GLU A 201 -13.73 -18.32 9.76
N ASN A 202 -12.57 -18.46 10.41
CA ASN A 202 -11.70 -19.63 10.33
C ASN A 202 -11.28 -19.97 8.90
N ILE A 203 -10.94 -18.94 8.12
CA ILE A 203 -10.43 -19.07 6.77
C ILE A 203 -9.22 -18.16 6.57
N SER A 204 -8.20 -18.66 5.93
CA SER A 204 -7.01 -17.91 5.52
C SER A 204 -6.54 -18.40 4.16
N ARG A 205 -5.76 -17.57 3.49
CA ARG A 205 -4.98 -18.01 2.34
C ARG A 205 -3.93 -19.02 2.82
N ASP A 206 -3.67 -20.04 2.02
CA ASP A 206 -2.46 -20.85 2.17
C ASP A 206 -1.25 -20.00 1.78
N TRP A 207 -0.32 -19.81 2.73
CA TRP A 207 0.88 -18.98 2.57
C TRP A 207 2.14 -19.82 2.30
N GLU A 208 2.03 -21.13 2.34
CA GLU A 208 3.10 -22.10 2.12
C GLU A 208 3.03 -22.76 0.73
N GLY A 209 1.89 -22.60 0.03
CA GLY A 209 1.60 -23.20 -1.28
C GLY A 209 1.81 -22.27 -2.48
#